data_c2a374c8fbf9bc8105aa439695026344
#
_entry.id   c2a374c8fbf9bc8105aa439695026344
#
_cell.length_a   1.000
_cell.length_b   1.000
_cell.length_c   1.000
_cell.angle_alpha   90.00
_cell.angle_beta   90.00
_cell.angle_gamma   90.00
#
_symmetry.space_group_name_H-M   'P 1'
#
loop_
_entity.id
_entity.type
_entity.pdbx_description
1 polymer ?
#
loop_
_entity_poly.entity_id
_entity_poly.type
_entity_poly.pdbx_seq_one_letter_code
_entity_poly.pdbx_strand_id
1 'polypeptide(L)'
;MTAPGATAAIEPNPVDDRPWTRRIRHGWFVETALGIALYFTYDELRSRVSGSATVALAHGYDIVRIEHAFGLYQEHRVQQAFIGWPAFLSFWNIYYGTIHFVLPVVALVALWRRAPARYVRWRNTLLLMLAFGLLGFWLYPLMPPRLMPHRFGFVDTAAEYFNFGPQRRVVLRHGIPTPASRAAFGNLFAAMPSLHAGWSMWSALALAPVVRRPGLRALVLLYPLVTTFAVVVTANHWILDAVGGWVALALAWLIVVAAEHRRAPRDRRPVRVPGP
;
A
#
# COMPACT_ATOMS: atom_id res chain seq x y z
N MET A 1 -10.99 31.44 -46.58
CA MET A 1 -11.91 30.45 -45.98
C MET A 1 -11.08 29.20 -45.74
N THR A 2 -10.52 29.07 -44.55
CA THR A 2 -9.76 27.91 -44.11
C THR A 2 -10.68 26.94 -43.39
N ALA A 3 -10.71 25.68 -43.82
CA ALA A 3 -11.54 24.62 -43.25
C ALA A 3 -11.10 24.27 -41.83
N PRO A 4 -12.03 23.93 -40.90
CA PRO A 4 -11.68 23.55 -39.53
C PRO A 4 -11.06 22.15 -39.50
N GLY A 5 -9.98 22.05 -38.71
CA GLY A 5 -9.19 20.85 -38.54
C GLY A 5 -9.99 19.64 -38.06
N ALA A 6 -9.79 18.55 -38.75
CA ALA A 6 -10.28 17.22 -38.37
C ALA A 6 -9.65 16.82 -37.01
N THR A 7 -10.47 16.69 -35.99
CA THR A 7 -10.14 16.03 -34.73
C THR A 7 -9.76 14.59 -35.06
N ALA A 8 -8.48 14.26 -34.96
CA ALA A 8 -8.00 12.88 -35.09
C ALA A 8 -8.71 12.03 -34.02
N ALA A 9 -9.58 11.15 -34.48
CA ALA A 9 -10.16 10.10 -33.65
C ALA A 9 -9.02 9.26 -33.12
N ILE A 10 -8.86 9.20 -31.78
CA ILE A 10 -7.92 8.29 -31.12
C ILE A 10 -8.40 6.89 -31.42
N GLU A 11 -7.72 6.21 -32.37
CA GLU A 11 -7.98 4.80 -32.65
C GLU A 11 -7.90 3.97 -31.36
N PRO A 12 -8.84 3.06 -31.10
CA PRO A 12 -8.77 2.17 -29.95
C PRO A 12 -7.50 1.32 -30.06
N ASN A 13 -6.67 1.39 -29.02
CA ASN A 13 -5.40 0.66 -28.92
C ASN A 13 -5.61 -0.85 -29.18
N PRO A 14 -4.98 -1.47 -30.19
CA PRO A 14 -5.19 -2.87 -30.57
C PRO A 14 -4.76 -3.91 -29.50
N VAL A 15 -4.39 -3.47 -28.31
CA VAL A 15 -4.00 -4.32 -27.17
C VAL A 15 -5.19 -5.04 -26.52
N ASP A 16 -6.44 -4.69 -26.84
CA ASP A 16 -7.64 -5.15 -26.12
C ASP A 16 -8.22 -6.49 -26.59
N ASP A 17 -7.76 -7.04 -27.70
CA ASP A 17 -8.31 -8.28 -28.30
C ASP A 17 -7.48 -9.56 -28.08
N ARG A 18 -6.51 -9.54 -27.19
CA ARG A 18 -5.73 -10.74 -26.89
C ARG A 18 -6.61 -11.81 -26.21
N PRO A 19 -6.45 -13.11 -26.56
CA PRO A 19 -7.29 -14.20 -26.01
C PRO A 19 -7.33 -14.25 -24.47
N TRP A 20 -6.26 -13.84 -23.80
CA TRP A 20 -6.18 -13.81 -22.34
C TRP A 20 -7.00 -12.67 -21.71
N THR A 21 -7.24 -11.55 -22.40
CA THR A 21 -8.10 -10.47 -21.88
C THR A 21 -9.56 -10.90 -21.83
N ARG A 22 -10.01 -11.69 -22.82
CA ARG A 22 -11.35 -12.32 -22.79
C ARG A 22 -11.48 -13.32 -21.65
N ARG A 23 -10.46 -14.16 -21.43
CA ARG A 23 -10.44 -15.15 -20.34
C ARG A 23 -10.58 -14.50 -18.96
N ILE A 24 -9.92 -13.37 -18.71
CA ILE A 24 -10.02 -12.63 -17.45
C ILE A 24 -11.42 -12.07 -17.25
N ARG A 25 -12.05 -11.51 -18.28
CA ARG A 25 -13.41 -10.94 -18.19
C ARG A 25 -14.48 -11.97 -17.84
N HIS A 26 -14.32 -13.23 -18.22
CA HIS A 26 -15.24 -14.33 -17.89
C HIS A 26 -14.89 -15.01 -16.56
N GLY A 27 -13.70 -14.79 -16.03
CA GLY A 27 -13.18 -15.43 -14.81
C GLY A 27 -13.36 -14.60 -13.53
N TRP A 28 -14.29 -13.65 -13.48
CA TRP A 28 -14.42 -12.76 -12.31
C TRP A 28 -14.64 -13.49 -10.98
N PHE A 29 -15.37 -14.61 -11.00
CA PHE A 29 -15.54 -15.47 -9.83
C PHE A 29 -14.19 -16.03 -9.33
N VAL A 30 -13.37 -16.52 -10.27
CA VAL A 30 -12.05 -17.08 -9.95
C VAL A 30 -11.12 -16.00 -9.39
N GLU A 31 -11.10 -14.82 -10.04
CA GLU A 31 -10.29 -13.69 -9.58
C GLU A 31 -10.74 -13.19 -8.18
N THR A 32 -12.04 -13.11 -7.94
CA THR A 32 -12.60 -12.72 -6.64
C THR A 32 -12.28 -13.76 -5.56
N ALA A 33 -12.53 -15.05 -5.84
CA ALA A 33 -12.22 -16.13 -4.92
C ALA A 33 -10.72 -16.20 -4.58
N LEU A 34 -9.87 -16.05 -5.59
CA LEU A 34 -8.42 -15.97 -5.40
C LEU A 34 -8.02 -14.76 -4.55
N GLY A 35 -8.60 -13.58 -4.82
CA GLY A 35 -8.37 -12.37 -4.04
C GLY A 35 -8.75 -12.55 -2.57
N ILE A 36 -9.90 -13.15 -2.29
CA ILE A 36 -10.38 -13.46 -0.94
C ILE A 36 -9.43 -14.47 -0.25
N ALA A 37 -9.09 -15.56 -0.94
CA ALA A 37 -8.18 -16.58 -0.40
C ALA A 37 -6.80 -16.00 -0.08
N LEU A 38 -6.26 -15.17 -0.99
CA LEU A 38 -4.98 -14.49 -0.79
C LEU A 38 -5.03 -13.48 0.36
N TYR A 39 -6.16 -12.76 0.53
CA TYR A 39 -6.34 -11.85 1.66
C TYR A 39 -6.28 -12.59 3.00
N PHE A 40 -7.06 -13.66 3.17
CA PHE A 40 -7.04 -14.45 4.41
C PHE A 40 -5.68 -15.12 4.64
N THR A 41 -5.06 -15.67 3.59
CA THR A 41 -3.71 -16.24 3.68
C THR A 41 -2.69 -15.19 4.11
N TYR A 42 -2.76 -14.00 3.53
CA TYR A 42 -1.88 -12.89 3.89
C TYR A 42 -2.08 -12.47 5.36
N ASP A 43 -3.33 -12.30 5.80
CA ASP A 43 -3.63 -11.88 7.17
C ASP A 43 -3.17 -12.91 8.20
N GLU A 44 -3.37 -14.20 7.92
CA GLU A 44 -2.85 -15.29 8.74
C GLU A 44 -1.33 -15.34 8.79
N LEU A 45 -0.65 -15.21 7.65
CA LEU A 45 0.81 -15.14 7.60
C LEU A 45 1.32 -13.92 8.36
N ARG A 46 0.72 -12.75 8.16
CA ARG A 46 1.08 -11.51 8.85
C ARG A 46 0.94 -11.65 10.37
N SER A 47 -0.10 -12.34 10.84
CA SER A 47 -0.33 -12.57 12.28
C SER A 47 0.71 -13.49 12.91
N ARG A 48 1.23 -14.46 12.15
CA ARG A 48 2.28 -15.40 12.59
C ARG A 48 3.68 -14.82 12.56
N VAL A 49 3.93 -13.88 11.66
CA VAL A 49 5.22 -13.18 11.52
C VAL A 49 5.29 -12.08 12.57
N SER A 50 5.51 -12.45 13.84
CA SER A 50 5.68 -11.46 14.92
C SER A 50 7.07 -11.60 15.53
N GLY A 51 7.84 -10.50 15.47
CA GLY A 51 9.14 -10.41 16.13
C GLY A 51 9.00 -10.22 17.65
N SER A 52 10.12 -10.30 18.35
CA SER A 52 10.22 -9.91 19.77
C SER A 52 9.98 -8.41 19.94
N ALA A 53 9.24 -8.01 20.97
CA ALA A 53 9.06 -6.60 21.33
C ALA A 53 10.40 -5.89 21.58
N THR A 54 11.37 -6.57 22.15
CA THR A 54 12.72 -6.04 22.40
C THR A 54 13.45 -5.71 21.10
N VAL A 55 13.39 -6.63 20.11
CA VAL A 55 13.99 -6.41 18.79
C VAL A 55 13.27 -5.28 18.05
N ALA A 56 11.93 -5.31 18.07
CA ALA A 56 11.13 -4.25 17.44
C ALA A 56 11.39 -2.87 18.05
N LEU A 57 11.60 -2.80 19.37
CA LEU A 57 11.96 -1.56 20.05
C LEU A 57 13.37 -1.09 19.66
N ALA A 58 14.36 -2.00 19.57
CA ALA A 58 15.69 -1.64 19.11
C ALA A 58 15.65 -1.04 17.70
N HIS A 59 14.93 -1.67 16.77
CA HIS A 59 14.71 -1.13 15.42
C HIS A 59 13.98 0.22 15.45
N GLY A 60 13.05 0.43 16.40
CA GLY A 60 12.41 1.73 16.60
C GLY A 60 13.43 2.83 16.94
N TYR A 61 14.41 2.54 17.82
CA TYR A 61 15.50 3.47 18.10
C TYR A 61 16.40 3.73 16.89
N ASP A 62 16.63 2.71 16.07
CA ASP A 62 17.42 2.87 14.85
C ASP A 62 16.72 3.80 13.86
N ILE A 63 15.41 3.64 13.64
CA ILE A 63 14.61 4.53 12.81
C ILE A 63 14.66 5.96 13.34
N VAL A 64 14.44 6.18 14.64
CA VAL A 64 14.53 7.53 15.26
C VAL A 64 15.90 8.16 14.97
N ARG A 65 17.01 7.41 15.11
CA ARG A 65 18.35 7.92 14.81
C ARG A 65 18.51 8.30 13.34
N ILE A 66 18.04 7.45 12.44
CA ILE A 66 18.12 7.68 11.00
C ILE A 66 17.28 8.91 10.61
N GLU A 67 16.03 9.01 11.08
CA GLU A 67 15.17 10.12 10.78
C GLU A 67 15.70 11.45 11.33
N HIS A 68 16.32 11.43 12.52
CA HIS A 68 17.02 12.63 13.05
C HIS A 68 18.20 13.02 12.17
N ALA A 69 19.02 12.06 11.71
CA ALA A 69 20.18 12.33 10.86
C ALA A 69 19.80 12.96 9.51
N PHE A 70 18.62 12.61 8.97
CA PHE A 70 18.11 13.16 7.72
C PHE A 70 17.11 14.32 7.89
N GLY A 71 16.84 14.76 9.13
CA GLY A 71 15.85 15.82 9.41
C GLY A 71 14.40 15.41 9.15
N LEU A 72 14.11 14.11 9.08
CA LEU A 72 12.79 13.56 8.79
C LEU A 72 11.93 13.32 10.03
N TYR A 73 12.49 13.32 11.23
CA TYR A 73 11.76 13.06 12.48
C TYR A 73 10.77 14.18 12.79
N GLN A 74 9.57 14.08 12.22
CA GLN A 74 8.50 15.07 12.37
C GLN A 74 7.20 14.48 12.97
N GLU A 75 7.11 13.17 13.14
CA GLU A 75 5.90 12.46 13.57
C GLU A 75 5.38 12.97 14.89
N HIS A 76 6.28 13.16 15.87
CA HIS A 76 5.92 13.71 17.17
C HIS A 76 5.32 15.10 17.04
N ARG A 77 5.96 16.01 16.29
CA ARG A 77 5.45 17.37 16.07
C ARG A 77 4.09 17.36 15.40
N VAL A 78 3.92 16.53 14.36
CA VAL A 78 2.65 16.40 13.63
C VAL A 78 1.56 15.90 14.57
N GLN A 79 1.81 14.84 15.34
CA GLN A 79 0.80 14.32 16.25
C GLN A 79 0.44 15.35 17.34
N GLN A 80 1.43 15.99 17.97
CA GLN A 80 1.20 16.96 19.05
C GLN A 80 0.40 18.17 18.59
N ALA A 81 0.54 18.60 17.33
CA ALA A 81 -0.25 19.70 16.78
C ALA A 81 -1.76 19.44 16.79
N PHE A 82 -2.18 18.16 16.80
CA PHE A 82 -3.58 17.76 16.73
C PHE A 82 -4.09 17.01 17.97
N ILE A 83 -3.25 16.76 18.98
CA ILE A 83 -3.62 15.95 20.15
C ILE A 83 -4.80 16.54 20.93
N GLY A 84 -4.98 17.86 20.88
CA GLY A 84 -6.12 18.56 21.48
C GLY A 84 -7.44 18.46 20.71
N TRP A 85 -7.48 17.77 19.56
CA TRP A 85 -8.66 17.64 18.70
C TRP A 85 -9.10 16.18 18.56
N PRO A 86 -9.79 15.60 19.54
CA PRO A 86 -10.17 14.19 19.55
C PRO A 86 -10.98 13.74 18.32
N ALA A 87 -11.94 14.56 17.88
CA ALA A 87 -12.76 14.25 16.71
C ALA A 87 -11.92 14.17 15.42
N PHE A 88 -10.91 15.04 15.27
CA PHE A 88 -9.99 15.02 14.15
C PHE A 88 -9.16 13.72 14.16
N LEU A 89 -8.57 13.37 15.27
CA LEU A 89 -7.77 12.14 15.41
C LEU A 89 -8.63 10.89 15.25
N SER A 90 -9.88 10.89 15.74
CA SER A 90 -10.84 9.81 15.50
C SER A 90 -11.12 9.63 14.02
N PHE A 91 -11.36 10.71 13.28
CA PHE A 91 -11.53 10.65 11.82
C PHE A 91 -10.33 10.00 11.13
N TRP A 92 -9.10 10.40 11.49
CA TRP A 92 -7.88 9.84 10.86
C TRP A 92 -7.62 8.38 11.26
N ASN A 93 -7.99 7.96 12.46
CA ASN A 93 -7.93 6.55 12.86
C ASN A 93 -8.96 5.70 12.08
N ILE A 94 -10.19 6.20 11.87
CA ILE A 94 -11.18 5.52 11.02
C ILE A 94 -10.69 5.46 9.57
N TYR A 95 -10.18 6.57 9.04
CA TYR A 95 -9.57 6.62 7.71
C TYR A 95 -8.45 5.58 7.59
N TYR A 96 -7.53 5.55 8.54
CA TYR A 96 -6.43 4.58 8.59
C TYR A 96 -6.95 3.14 8.61
N GLY A 97 -7.99 2.85 9.38
CA GLY A 97 -8.54 1.50 9.51
C GLY A 97 -9.38 1.02 8.32
N THR A 98 -9.84 1.92 7.42
CA THR A 98 -10.85 1.57 6.40
C THR A 98 -10.42 1.82 4.96
N ILE A 99 -9.96 3.02 4.66
CA ILE A 99 -9.78 3.48 3.26
C ILE A 99 -8.74 2.66 2.51
N HIS A 100 -7.70 2.21 3.19
CA HIS A 100 -6.64 1.39 2.58
C HIS A 100 -7.13 0.02 2.08
N PHE A 101 -8.25 -0.50 2.56
CA PHE A 101 -8.89 -1.70 2.00
C PHE A 101 -9.81 -1.36 0.83
N VAL A 102 -10.56 -0.26 0.93
CA VAL A 102 -11.59 0.10 -0.05
C VAL A 102 -10.97 0.51 -1.38
N LEU A 103 -10.00 1.42 -1.37
CA LEU A 103 -9.47 1.99 -2.60
C LEU A 103 -8.68 1.00 -3.48
N PRO A 104 -7.86 0.06 -2.95
CA PRO A 104 -7.26 -0.98 -3.78
C PRO A 104 -8.30 -1.88 -4.45
N VAL A 105 -9.40 -2.24 -3.77
CA VAL A 105 -10.48 -3.01 -4.36
C VAL A 105 -11.17 -2.22 -5.47
N VAL A 106 -11.49 -0.95 -5.23
CA VAL A 106 -12.05 -0.05 -6.26
C VAL A 106 -11.10 0.05 -7.46
N ALA A 107 -9.80 0.16 -7.23
CA ALA A 107 -8.79 0.22 -8.28
C ALA A 107 -8.75 -1.07 -9.11
N LEU A 108 -8.74 -2.24 -8.45
CA LEU A 108 -8.77 -3.53 -9.13
C LEU A 108 -10.03 -3.69 -9.99
N VAL A 109 -11.21 -3.37 -9.43
CA VAL A 109 -12.48 -3.44 -10.17
C VAL A 109 -12.51 -2.46 -11.34
N ALA A 110 -12.04 -1.23 -11.16
CA ALA A 110 -11.97 -0.23 -12.22
C ALA A 110 -11.03 -0.66 -13.36
N LEU A 111 -9.85 -1.17 -13.03
CA LEU A 111 -8.89 -1.68 -14.01
C LEU A 111 -9.45 -2.91 -14.75
N TRP A 112 -10.03 -3.84 -14.00
CA TRP A 112 -10.62 -5.04 -14.59
C TRP A 112 -11.72 -4.72 -15.61
N ARG A 113 -12.57 -3.72 -15.31
CA ARG A 113 -13.66 -3.30 -16.20
C ARG A 113 -13.19 -2.43 -17.36
N ARG A 114 -12.26 -1.51 -17.15
CA ARG A 114 -11.91 -0.45 -18.10
C ARG A 114 -10.57 -0.64 -18.81
N ALA A 115 -9.67 -1.42 -18.22
CA ALA A 115 -8.31 -1.62 -18.72
C ALA A 115 -7.76 -3.02 -18.37
N PRO A 116 -8.36 -4.12 -18.90
CA PRO A 116 -7.99 -5.50 -18.54
C PRO A 116 -6.50 -5.82 -18.73
N ALA A 117 -5.87 -5.25 -19.76
CA ALA A 117 -4.43 -5.41 -19.98
C ALA A 117 -3.57 -4.83 -18.86
N ARG A 118 -4.02 -3.72 -18.26
CA ARG A 118 -3.35 -3.09 -17.11
C ARG A 118 -3.66 -3.83 -15.81
N TYR A 119 -4.86 -4.44 -15.70
CA TYR A 119 -5.30 -5.17 -14.51
C TYR A 119 -4.28 -6.25 -14.10
N VAL A 120 -3.85 -7.10 -15.03
CA VAL A 120 -2.91 -8.19 -14.73
C VAL A 120 -1.58 -7.66 -14.19
N ARG A 121 -1.03 -6.62 -14.82
CA ARG A 121 0.21 -5.99 -14.36
C ARG A 121 0.05 -5.46 -12.95
N TRP A 122 -0.97 -4.64 -12.71
CA TRP A 122 -1.17 -3.99 -11.43
C TRP A 122 -1.55 -4.98 -10.32
N ARG A 123 -2.38 -6.01 -10.63
CA ARG A 123 -2.65 -7.11 -9.71
C ARG A 123 -1.36 -7.84 -9.29
N ASN A 124 -0.53 -8.22 -10.25
CA ASN A 124 0.73 -8.92 -9.96
C ASN A 124 1.70 -8.03 -9.18
N THR A 125 1.75 -6.73 -9.48
CA THR A 125 2.53 -5.76 -8.71
C THR A 125 2.04 -5.68 -7.26
N LEU A 126 0.72 -5.62 -7.03
CA LEU A 126 0.13 -5.63 -5.69
C LEU A 126 0.52 -6.88 -4.92
N LEU A 127 0.36 -8.06 -5.53
CA LEU A 127 0.69 -9.34 -4.89
C LEU A 127 2.17 -9.44 -4.51
N LEU A 128 3.06 -9.00 -5.40
CA LEU A 128 4.49 -9.01 -5.12
C LEU A 128 4.88 -7.98 -4.04
N MET A 129 4.24 -6.81 -4.04
CA MET A 129 4.43 -5.82 -2.98
C MET A 129 3.96 -6.36 -1.62
N LEU A 130 2.84 -7.10 -1.56
CA LEU A 130 2.39 -7.78 -0.34
C LEU A 130 3.42 -8.81 0.15
N ALA A 131 4.01 -9.59 -0.78
CA ALA A 131 5.08 -10.53 -0.43
C ALA A 131 6.32 -9.81 0.15
N PHE A 132 6.71 -8.67 -0.42
CA PHE A 132 7.77 -7.83 0.14
C PHE A 132 7.39 -7.25 1.51
N GLY A 133 6.12 -6.90 1.72
CA GLY A 133 5.62 -6.48 3.03
C GLY A 133 5.80 -7.57 4.08
N LEU A 134 5.38 -8.81 3.79
CA LEU A 134 5.55 -9.95 4.70
C LEU A 134 7.04 -10.22 4.98
N LEU A 135 7.87 -10.18 3.94
CA LEU A 135 9.31 -10.35 4.10
C LEU A 135 9.93 -9.26 5.00
N GLY A 136 9.52 -8.00 4.80
CA GLY A 136 9.95 -6.88 5.63
C GLY A 136 9.53 -7.05 7.09
N PHE A 137 8.29 -7.42 7.36
CA PHE A 137 7.79 -7.66 8.72
C PHE A 137 8.54 -8.80 9.43
N TRP A 138 8.95 -9.80 8.67
CA TRP A 138 9.74 -10.92 9.19
C TRP A 138 11.19 -10.53 9.46
N LEU A 139 11.84 -9.85 8.51
CA LEU A 139 13.26 -9.49 8.61
C LEU A 139 13.51 -8.29 9.53
N TYR A 140 12.55 -7.37 9.58
CA TYR A 140 12.69 -6.12 10.31
C TYR A 140 11.40 -5.78 11.07
N PRO A 141 11.04 -6.57 12.12
CA PRO A 141 9.93 -6.22 12.99
C PRO A 141 10.21 -4.87 13.62
N LEU A 142 9.29 -3.91 13.46
CA LEU A 142 9.50 -2.52 13.86
C LEU A 142 8.39 -2.04 14.76
N MET A 143 8.76 -1.42 15.88
CA MET A 143 7.82 -0.80 16.80
C MET A 143 7.34 0.53 16.21
N PRO A 144 6.01 0.70 16.01
CA PRO A 144 5.46 1.95 15.51
C PRO A 144 5.57 3.07 16.57
N PRO A 145 5.53 4.36 16.16
CA PRO A 145 5.69 5.49 17.08
C PRO A 145 4.77 5.44 18.30
N ARG A 146 3.47 5.11 18.10
CA ARG A 146 2.46 5.04 19.16
C ARG A 146 2.79 4.05 20.28
N LEU A 147 3.60 3.02 20.01
CA LEU A 147 4.01 2.00 20.97
C LEU A 147 5.38 2.28 21.61
N MET A 148 6.09 3.31 21.15
CA MET A 148 7.38 3.69 21.73
C MET A 148 7.24 4.10 23.21
N PRO A 149 8.32 4.00 24.02
CA PRO A 149 8.32 4.43 25.42
C PRO A 149 7.80 5.87 25.61
N HIS A 150 7.20 6.17 26.78
CA HIS A 150 6.59 7.47 27.10
C HIS A 150 7.53 8.67 26.91
N ARG A 151 8.85 8.50 27.05
CA ARG A 151 9.85 9.54 26.85
C ARG A 151 9.86 10.13 25.43
N PHE A 152 9.28 9.41 24.44
CA PHE A 152 9.13 9.91 23.06
C PHE A 152 7.89 10.76 22.88
N GLY A 153 7.00 10.86 23.88
CA GLY A 153 5.85 11.74 23.87
C GLY A 153 4.68 11.32 22.98
N PHE A 154 4.78 10.19 22.26
CA PHE A 154 3.69 9.71 21.42
C PHE A 154 2.50 9.19 22.23
N VAL A 155 1.30 9.42 21.72
CA VAL A 155 0.03 8.94 22.26
C VAL A 155 -0.53 7.85 21.35
N ASP A 156 -1.01 6.74 21.94
CA ASP A 156 -1.74 5.71 21.22
C ASP A 156 -3.21 6.14 21.05
N THR A 157 -3.45 6.96 20.02
CA THR A 157 -4.77 7.55 19.76
C THR A 157 -5.83 6.50 19.39
N ALA A 158 -5.43 5.35 18.84
CA ALA A 158 -6.36 4.26 18.56
C ALA A 158 -6.86 3.61 19.84
N ALA A 159 -5.98 3.38 20.82
CA ALA A 159 -6.38 2.84 22.12
C ALA A 159 -7.18 3.86 22.96
N GLU A 160 -6.84 5.13 22.87
CA GLU A 160 -7.46 6.19 23.66
C GLU A 160 -8.88 6.53 23.19
N TYR A 161 -9.08 6.68 21.86
CA TYR A 161 -10.36 7.15 21.32
C TYR A 161 -11.32 6.04 20.90
N PHE A 162 -10.82 4.80 20.65
CA PHE A 162 -11.67 3.67 20.26
C PHE A 162 -11.76 2.57 21.31
N ASN A 163 -11.15 2.78 22.48
CA ASN A 163 -11.14 1.81 23.57
C ASN A 163 -10.66 0.39 23.17
N PHE A 164 -9.75 0.31 22.22
CA PHE A 164 -9.12 -0.96 21.81
C PHE A 164 -8.20 -1.55 22.89
N GLY A 165 -8.26 -1.03 24.08
CA GLY A 165 -7.48 -1.45 25.22
C GLY A 165 -6.03 -0.92 25.20
N PRO A 166 -5.31 -1.06 26.30
CA PRO A 166 -3.97 -0.49 26.47
C PRO A 166 -2.90 -1.33 25.76
N GLN A 167 -2.87 -1.33 24.42
CA GLN A 167 -1.91 -2.07 23.60
C GLN A 167 -0.46 -1.83 24.02
N ARG A 168 -0.13 -0.57 24.30
CA ARG A 168 1.17 -0.16 24.78
C ARG A 168 1.54 -0.78 26.13
N ARG A 169 0.61 -0.86 27.10
CA ARG A 169 0.85 -1.50 28.39
C ARG A 169 1.12 -2.98 28.24
N VAL A 170 0.37 -3.67 27.37
CA VAL A 170 0.57 -5.09 27.08
C VAL A 170 1.95 -5.34 26.48
N VAL A 171 2.34 -4.55 25.48
CA VAL A 171 3.63 -4.71 24.80
C VAL A 171 4.80 -4.39 25.72
N LEU A 172 4.76 -3.25 26.44
CA LEU A 172 5.90 -2.80 27.22
C LEU A 172 6.00 -3.46 28.61
N ARG A 173 4.90 -3.94 29.19
CA ARG A 173 4.90 -4.57 30.50
C ARG A 173 5.21 -6.06 30.46
N HIS A 174 4.80 -6.76 29.42
CA HIS A 174 4.92 -8.23 29.32
C HIS A 174 5.92 -8.68 28.26
N GLY A 175 6.56 -7.76 27.54
CA GLY A 175 7.64 -8.04 26.58
C GLY A 175 7.24 -8.82 25.32
N ILE A 176 6.17 -9.62 25.36
CA ILE A 176 5.68 -10.42 24.23
C ILE A 176 4.16 -10.30 24.17
N PRO A 177 3.57 -9.91 23.02
CA PRO A 177 2.12 -9.95 22.85
C PRO A 177 1.59 -11.36 23.07
N THR A 178 0.61 -11.50 23.96
CA THR A 178 -0.04 -12.80 24.21
C THR A 178 -0.79 -13.27 22.94
N PRO A 179 -1.07 -14.58 22.78
CA PRO A 179 -1.90 -15.07 21.68
C PRO A 179 -3.25 -14.34 21.58
N ALA A 180 -3.87 -14.00 22.71
CA ALA A 180 -5.13 -13.25 22.75
C ALA A 180 -4.94 -11.80 22.25
N SER A 181 -3.85 -11.12 22.61
CA SER A 181 -3.58 -9.77 22.09
C SER A 181 -3.20 -9.78 20.61
N ARG A 182 -2.54 -10.83 20.11
CA ARG A 182 -2.27 -11.00 18.68
C ARG A 182 -3.57 -11.22 17.88
N ALA A 183 -4.49 -12.06 18.41
CA ALA A 183 -5.78 -12.27 17.79
C ALA A 183 -6.64 -11.00 17.75
N ALA A 184 -6.54 -10.15 18.78
CA ALA A 184 -7.29 -8.89 18.85
C ALA A 184 -6.71 -7.76 18.00
N PHE A 185 -5.38 -7.72 17.81
CA PHE A 185 -4.68 -6.54 17.24
C PHE A 185 -3.78 -6.88 16.04
N GLY A 186 -3.70 -8.15 15.63
CA GLY A 186 -2.80 -8.60 14.58
C GLY A 186 -1.32 -8.44 14.94
N ASN A 187 -0.45 -8.25 13.93
CA ASN A 187 0.96 -8.04 14.15
C ASN A 187 1.24 -6.57 14.50
N LEU A 188 1.48 -6.28 15.78
CA LEU A 188 1.75 -4.93 16.30
C LEU A 188 3.08 -4.33 15.80
N PHE A 189 4.00 -5.17 15.34
CA PHE A 189 5.34 -4.78 14.88
C PHE A 189 5.50 -4.82 13.37
N ALA A 190 4.41 -4.94 12.63
CA ALA A 190 4.37 -4.89 11.18
C ALA A 190 4.33 -3.43 10.66
N ALA A 191 5.31 -2.61 11.04
CA ALA A 191 5.36 -1.22 10.64
C ALA A 191 6.15 -1.01 9.34
N MET A 192 7.29 -1.67 9.17
CA MET A 192 8.19 -1.51 8.00
C MET A 192 8.15 -2.75 7.09
N PRO A 193 7.86 -2.57 5.80
CA PRO A 193 7.45 -1.35 5.09
C PRO A 193 5.96 -1.01 5.32
N SER A 194 5.59 0.27 5.29
CA SER A 194 4.18 0.66 5.40
C SER A 194 3.38 0.25 4.16
N LEU A 195 2.56 -0.79 4.31
CA LEU A 195 1.65 -1.18 3.23
C LEU A 195 0.52 -0.17 3.00
N HIS A 196 0.15 0.64 4.00
CA HIS A 196 -0.79 1.74 3.80
C HIS A 196 -0.27 2.76 2.78
N ALA A 197 0.99 3.19 2.94
CA ALA A 197 1.65 4.07 1.99
C ALA A 197 1.86 3.39 0.63
N GLY A 198 2.28 2.11 0.62
CA GLY A 198 2.45 1.33 -0.60
C GLY A 198 1.13 1.18 -1.38
N TRP A 199 0.03 0.80 -0.72
CA TRP A 199 -1.28 0.61 -1.36
C TRP A 199 -1.88 1.91 -1.86
N SER A 200 -1.70 3.00 -1.12
CA SER A 200 -2.18 4.31 -1.56
C SER A 200 -1.47 4.77 -2.83
N MET A 201 -0.15 4.64 -2.90
CA MET A 201 0.64 4.96 -4.08
C MET A 201 0.32 4.01 -5.24
N TRP A 202 0.21 2.72 -4.98
CA TRP A 202 -0.23 1.72 -5.96
C TRP A 202 -1.60 2.09 -6.55
N SER A 203 -2.59 2.40 -5.70
CA SER A 203 -3.93 2.79 -6.14
C SER A 203 -3.91 4.05 -7.01
N ALA A 204 -3.13 5.05 -6.61
CA ALA A 204 -2.99 6.30 -7.34
C ALA A 204 -2.39 6.08 -8.74
N LEU A 205 -1.28 5.35 -8.83
CA LEU A 205 -0.61 5.07 -10.11
C LEU A 205 -1.43 4.16 -11.02
N ALA A 206 -2.17 3.22 -10.44
CA ALA A 206 -3.05 2.32 -11.18
C ALA A 206 -4.27 3.04 -11.76
N LEU A 207 -4.92 3.91 -10.97
CA LEU A 207 -6.17 4.58 -11.33
C LEU A 207 -5.98 5.86 -12.15
N ALA A 208 -4.95 6.66 -11.88
CA ALA A 208 -4.79 7.97 -12.51
C ALA A 208 -4.90 7.96 -14.05
N PRO A 209 -4.35 6.95 -14.78
CA PRO A 209 -4.47 6.90 -16.23
C PRO A 209 -5.86 6.48 -16.75
N VAL A 210 -6.73 5.88 -15.91
CA VAL A 210 -8.07 5.44 -16.32
C VAL A 210 -9.17 6.41 -15.85
N VAL A 211 -8.81 7.37 -14.99
CA VAL A 211 -9.71 8.43 -14.53
C VAL A 211 -9.67 9.59 -15.52
N ARG A 212 -10.81 9.85 -16.18
CA ARG A 212 -10.92 10.88 -17.23
C ARG A 212 -11.16 12.28 -16.68
N ARG A 213 -11.88 12.41 -15.55
CA ARG A 213 -12.23 13.72 -14.95
C ARG A 213 -11.00 14.30 -14.23
N PRO A 214 -10.52 15.50 -14.60
CA PRO A 214 -9.27 16.04 -14.06
C PRO A 214 -9.30 16.25 -12.53
N GLY A 215 -10.41 16.75 -11.98
CA GLY A 215 -10.57 16.91 -10.53
C GLY A 215 -10.49 15.57 -9.77
N LEU A 216 -11.16 14.52 -10.27
CA LEU A 216 -11.08 13.20 -9.66
C LEU A 216 -9.68 12.59 -9.80
N ARG A 217 -9.00 12.83 -10.93
CA ARG A 217 -7.60 12.41 -11.11
C ARG A 217 -6.68 13.09 -10.13
N ALA A 218 -6.87 14.38 -9.86
CA ALA A 218 -6.10 15.12 -8.86
C ALA A 218 -6.32 14.53 -7.45
N LEU A 219 -7.57 14.21 -7.06
CA LEU A 219 -7.87 13.54 -5.79
C LEU A 219 -7.20 12.17 -5.68
N VAL A 220 -7.21 11.39 -6.77
CA VAL A 220 -6.52 10.08 -6.81
C VAL A 220 -5.01 10.26 -6.62
N LEU A 221 -4.40 11.27 -7.22
CA LEU A 221 -2.96 11.54 -7.08
C LEU A 221 -2.61 12.15 -5.71
N LEU A 222 -3.54 12.83 -5.05
CA LEU A 222 -3.36 13.37 -3.70
C LEU A 222 -3.47 12.27 -2.63
N TYR A 223 -4.14 11.16 -2.93
CA TYR A 223 -4.41 10.07 -1.98
C TYR A 223 -3.18 9.53 -1.24
N PRO A 224 -2.00 9.30 -1.86
CA PRO A 224 -0.80 8.87 -1.15
C PRO A 224 -0.32 9.88 -0.10
N LEU A 225 -0.40 11.16 -0.38
CA LEU A 225 -0.01 12.22 0.58
C LEU A 225 -0.98 12.25 1.77
N VAL A 226 -2.29 12.18 1.50
CA VAL A 226 -3.33 12.11 2.53
C VAL A 226 -3.15 10.88 3.42
N THR A 227 -2.82 9.73 2.82
CA THR A 227 -2.58 8.49 3.58
C THR A 227 -1.30 8.59 4.41
N THR A 228 -0.23 9.17 3.86
CA THR A 228 1.01 9.40 4.61
C THR A 228 0.77 10.33 5.80
N PHE A 229 0.00 11.41 5.61
CA PHE A 229 -0.41 12.25 6.72
C PHE A 229 -1.20 11.48 7.78
N ALA A 230 -2.18 10.65 7.35
CA ALA A 230 -2.99 9.85 8.26
C ALA A 230 -2.16 8.91 9.14
N VAL A 231 -1.21 8.18 8.54
CA VAL A 231 -0.37 7.23 9.30
C VAL A 231 0.59 7.93 10.26
N VAL A 232 1.05 9.13 9.91
CA VAL A 232 1.93 9.96 10.74
C VAL A 232 1.16 10.61 11.89
N VAL A 233 0.04 11.30 11.62
CA VAL A 233 -0.74 12.01 12.66
C VAL A 233 -1.33 11.07 13.70
N THR A 234 -1.62 9.83 13.31
CA THR A 234 -2.08 8.76 14.22
C THR A 234 -0.94 8.00 14.88
N ALA A 235 0.33 8.36 14.57
CA ALA A 235 1.54 7.69 15.05
C ALA A 235 1.57 6.16 14.80
N ASN A 236 0.91 5.72 13.74
CA ASN A 236 0.92 4.30 13.35
C ASN A 236 2.16 3.90 12.56
N HIS A 237 2.81 4.83 11.87
CA HIS A 237 4.02 4.59 11.10
C HIS A 237 5.02 5.74 11.21
N TRP A 238 6.30 5.41 11.03
CA TRP A 238 7.38 6.34 10.77
C TRP A 238 7.31 6.86 9.34
N ILE A 239 7.89 8.01 9.06
CA ILE A 239 8.02 8.53 7.68
C ILE A 239 8.83 7.56 6.83
N LEU A 240 9.89 6.97 7.39
CA LEU A 240 10.69 5.96 6.69
C LEU A 240 9.91 4.68 6.36
N ASP A 241 8.89 4.32 7.15
CA ASP A 241 8.01 3.19 6.80
C ASP A 241 7.25 3.47 5.50
N ALA A 242 6.79 4.71 5.30
CA ALA A 242 6.12 5.11 4.07
C ALA A 242 7.06 5.04 2.87
N VAL A 243 8.30 5.53 3.03
CA VAL A 243 9.35 5.40 2.01
C VAL A 243 9.61 3.93 1.71
N GLY A 244 9.73 3.08 2.73
CA GLY A 244 9.87 1.63 2.57
C GLY A 244 8.73 1.00 1.77
N GLY A 245 7.48 1.43 2.01
CA GLY A 245 6.31 1.00 1.24
C GLY A 245 6.38 1.39 -0.24
N TRP A 246 6.84 2.60 -0.54
CA TRP A 246 7.03 3.06 -1.92
C TRP A 246 8.18 2.34 -2.63
N VAL A 247 9.27 2.06 -1.93
CA VAL A 247 10.38 1.24 -2.45
C VAL A 247 9.92 -0.17 -2.76
N ALA A 248 9.17 -0.82 -1.86
CA ALA A 248 8.59 -2.14 -2.10
C ALA A 248 7.68 -2.15 -3.34
N LEU A 249 6.85 -1.12 -3.52
CA LEU A 249 6.03 -0.95 -4.72
C LEU A 249 6.88 -0.79 -5.99
N ALA A 250 7.90 0.05 -5.96
CA ALA A 250 8.78 0.30 -7.10
C ALA A 250 9.51 -1.00 -7.53
N LEU A 251 10.06 -1.73 -6.57
CA LEU A 251 10.71 -3.03 -6.83
C LEU A 251 9.73 -4.05 -7.42
N ALA A 252 8.53 -4.16 -6.83
CA ALA A 252 7.50 -5.06 -7.33
C ALA A 252 7.11 -4.73 -8.77
N TRP A 253 6.91 -3.44 -9.08
CA TRP A 253 6.57 -2.97 -10.42
C TRP A 253 7.69 -3.26 -11.42
N LEU A 254 8.94 -2.97 -11.08
CA LEU A 254 10.10 -3.24 -11.94
C LEU A 254 10.23 -4.73 -12.28
N ILE A 255 10.06 -5.61 -11.28
CA ILE A 255 10.14 -7.06 -11.48
C ILE A 255 9.02 -7.54 -12.40
N VAL A 256 7.78 -7.09 -12.18
CA VAL A 256 6.64 -7.47 -13.03
C VAL A 256 6.85 -7.01 -14.47
N VAL A 257 7.27 -5.76 -14.68
CA VAL A 257 7.55 -5.22 -16.02
C VAL A 257 8.70 -5.98 -16.71
N ALA A 258 9.78 -6.26 -15.98
CA ALA A 258 10.90 -7.05 -16.52
C ALA A 258 10.47 -8.46 -16.92
N ALA A 259 9.61 -9.11 -16.11
CA ALA A 259 9.06 -10.42 -16.43
C ALA A 259 8.15 -10.41 -17.68
N GLU A 260 7.35 -9.35 -17.85
CA GLU A 260 6.53 -9.15 -19.05
C GLU A 260 7.39 -9.00 -20.34
N HIS A 261 8.45 -8.19 -20.26
CA HIS A 261 9.37 -7.99 -21.38
C HIS A 261 10.08 -9.30 -21.80
N ARG A 262 10.47 -10.14 -20.84
CA ARG A 262 11.10 -11.43 -21.14
C ARG A 262 10.13 -12.42 -21.78
N ARG A 263 8.83 -12.33 -21.52
CA ARG A 263 7.78 -13.19 -22.08
C ARG A 263 7.25 -12.71 -23.43
N ALA A 264 7.56 -11.49 -23.85
CA ALA A 264 7.19 -10.99 -25.17
C ALA A 264 7.93 -11.80 -26.26
N PRO A 265 7.22 -12.37 -27.26
CA PRO A 265 7.88 -13.10 -28.32
C PRO A 265 8.93 -12.23 -29.01
N ARG A 266 10.15 -12.73 -29.14
CA ARG A 266 11.25 -12.08 -29.90
C ARG A 266 11.05 -12.11 -31.41
N ASP A 267 9.94 -12.66 -31.93
CA ASP A 267 9.64 -12.82 -33.33
C ASP A 267 8.99 -11.57 -33.93
N ARG A 268 9.79 -10.52 -34.11
CA ARG A 268 9.61 -9.60 -35.24
C ARG A 268 10.76 -9.84 -36.23
N ARG A 269 10.80 -11.01 -36.86
CA ARG A 269 11.52 -11.09 -38.14
C ARG A 269 10.79 -10.16 -39.11
N PRO A 270 11.48 -9.23 -39.78
CA PRO A 270 10.85 -8.44 -40.83
C PRO A 270 10.30 -9.42 -41.88
N VAL A 271 9.01 -9.31 -42.20
CA VAL A 271 8.42 -9.99 -43.34
C VAL A 271 9.25 -9.56 -44.53
N ARG A 272 10.05 -10.51 -45.10
CA ARG A 272 10.67 -10.30 -46.40
C ARG A 272 9.53 -10.18 -47.38
N VAL A 273 9.24 -8.99 -47.84
CA VAL A 273 8.39 -8.76 -49.02
C VAL A 273 9.15 -9.37 -50.19
N PRO A 274 8.59 -10.34 -50.91
CA PRO A 274 9.19 -10.83 -52.16
C PRO A 274 9.25 -9.63 -53.10
N GLY A 275 10.44 -9.30 -53.60
CA GLY A 275 10.60 -8.33 -54.66
C GLY A 275 9.89 -8.77 -55.94
N PRO A 276 9.58 -7.83 -56.84
CA PRO A 276 8.86 -8.06 -58.07
C PRO A 276 9.64 -8.98 -59.04
#